data_49ae9af724ecf9baf0e4c60e617a8263
#
_entry.id   49ae9af724ecf9baf0e4c60e617a8263
#
_cell.length_a   1.000
_cell.length_b   1.000
_cell.length_c   1.000
_cell.angle_alpha   90.00
_cell.angle_beta   90.00
_cell.angle_gamma   90.00
#
_symmetry.space_group_name_H-M   'P 1'
#
loop_
_entity.id
_entity.type
_entity.pdbx_description
1 polymer ?
#
loop_
_entity_poly.entity_id
_entity_poly.type
_entity_poly.pdbx_seq_one_letter_code
_entity_poly.pdbx_strand_id
1 'polypeptide(L)'
;MLAAMSLSGIDRPTAAQLRAKRMALLAVAAPTLFTFLGVVLYMLHDPVPDTWLWVACWAIALALLLQSDNDAPARVAVRLVPVPLRVAHGVSALALVMIFLALHIANHLMFPAGEGSYDAVTKVFRRVYRNDILQPLVVALFLFQVGTGLFFVWRLTAAPSDRFRTFQIASGVYLAAYMLGHMDSVFIFARTYLRIDTGWDFATGDPAGMIKDPWNIRLLPHYWLAMFLVLSHLASGARVIMITHGVGKALADRLLVAGAVAAGHL
;
A
#
# COMPACT_ATOMS: atom_id res chain seq x y z
N MET A 1 1.89 8.76 -11.17
CA MET A 1 0.41 8.76 -11.28
C MET A 1 -0.09 9.30 -12.63
N LEU A 2 0.28 10.51 -13.07
CA LEU A 2 -0.18 11.07 -14.37
C LEU A 2 0.14 10.16 -15.57
N ALA A 3 1.36 9.62 -15.66
CA ALA A 3 1.74 8.67 -16.71
C ALA A 3 0.87 7.39 -16.69
N ALA A 4 0.53 6.86 -15.52
CA ALA A 4 -0.37 5.71 -15.41
C ALA A 4 -1.80 6.06 -15.88
N MET A 5 -2.26 7.28 -15.59
CA MET A 5 -3.57 7.76 -16.03
C MET A 5 -3.62 7.96 -17.56
N SER A 6 -2.60 8.58 -18.16
CA SER A 6 -2.55 8.79 -19.62
C SER A 6 -2.53 7.48 -20.42
N LEU A 7 -1.85 6.45 -19.88
CA LEU A 7 -1.79 5.13 -20.52
C LEU A 7 -3.02 4.24 -20.24
N SER A 8 -3.89 4.64 -19.31
CA SER A 8 -5.00 3.78 -18.86
C SER A 8 -6.22 3.78 -19.79
N GLY A 9 -6.39 4.81 -20.61
CA GLY A 9 -7.50 4.94 -21.57
C GLY A 9 -7.27 4.22 -22.90
N ILE A 10 -6.12 3.58 -23.13
CA ILE A 10 -5.78 2.94 -24.39
C ILE A 10 -6.51 1.60 -24.52
N ASP A 11 -7.41 1.48 -25.51
CA ASP A 11 -8.24 0.29 -25.72
C ASP A 11 -7.44 -0.97 -26.11
N ARG A 12 -6.42 -0.81 -26.94
CA ARG A 12 -5.56 -1.90 -27.41
C ARG A 12 -4.10 -1.50 -27.25
N PRO A 13 -3.56 -1.56 -26.03
CA PRO A 13 -2.19 -1.15 -25.81
C PRO A 13 -1.21 -2.07 -26.53
N THR A 14 -0.14 -1.50 -27.05
CA THR A 14 1.02 -2.29 -27.48
C THR A 14 1.70 -2.93 -26.27
N ALA A 15 2.56 -3.91 -26.52
CA ALA A 15 3.34 -4.54 -25.45
C ALA A 15 4.21 -3.50 -24.71
N ALA A 16 4.78 -2.54 -25.44
CA ALA A 16 5.54 -1.41 -24.87
C ALA A 16 4.68 -0.51 -23.97
N GLN A 17 3.49 -0.11 -24.45
CA GLN A 17 2.57 0.72 -23.67
C GLN A 17 2.08 0.03 -22.38
N LEU A 18 1.83 -1.29 -22.45
CA LEU A 18 1.43 -2.05 -21.27
C LEU A 18 2.58 -2.15 -20.24
N ARG A 19 3.82 -2.35 -20.70
CA ARG A 19 5.00 -2.31 -19.82
C ARG A 19 5.17 -0.92 -19.20
N ALA A 20 5.08 0.14 -20.00
CA ALA A 20 5.16 1.52 -19.52
C ALA A 20 4.08 1.82 -18.47
N LYS A 21 2.83 1.38 -18.67
CA LYS A 21 1.75 1.50 -17.69
C LYS A 21 2.08 0.78 -16.39
N ARG A 22 2.60 -0.44 -16.44
CA ARG A 22 2.98 -1.22 -15.26
C ARG A 22 4.17 -0.60 -14.53
N MET A 23 5.17 -0.09 -15.26
CA MET A 23 6.29 0.64 -14.67
C MET A 23 5.85 1.95 -14.03
N ALA A 24 4.94 2.70 -14.65
CA ALA A 24 4.37 3.90 -14.05
C ALA A 24 3.59 3.61 -12.75
N LEU A 25 2.91 2.46 -12.67
CA LEU A 25 2.26 2.01 -11.44
C LEU A 25 3.28 1.58 -10.38
N LEU A 26 4.34 0.87 -10.75
CA LEU A 26 5.42 0.52 -9.84
C LEU A 26 6.12 1.77 -9.28
N ALA A 27 6.31 2.79 -10.13
CA ALA A 27 6.89 4.07 -9.71
C ALA A 27 6.03 4.82 -8.68
N VAL A 28 4.72 4.56 -8.59
CA VAL A 28 3.88 5.10 -7.51
C VAL A 28 4.30 4.53 -6.15
N ALA A 29 4.76 3.28 -6.10
CA ALA A 29 5.24 2.64 -4.88
C ALA A 29 6.73 2.95 -4.58
N ALA A 30 7.42 3.72 -5.42
CA ALA A 30 8.85 4.01 -5.24
C ALA A 30 9.23 4.52 -3.85
N PRO A 31 8.51 5.48 -3.22
CA PRO A 31 8.89 5.96 -1.89
C PRO A 31 8.88 4.87 -0.82
N THR A 32 7.85 4.04 -0.82
CA THR A 32 7.72 2.96 0.17
C THR A 32 8.67 1.79 -0.11
N LEU A 33 8.93 1.48 -1.37
CA LEU A 33 9.93 0.48 -1.75
C LEU A 33 11.36 0.91 -1.37
N PHE A 34 11.68 2.21 -1.50
CA PHE A 34 12.96 2.73 -1.05
C PHE A 34 13.14 2.61 0.46
N THR A 35 12.11 2.97 1.23
CA THR A 35 12.12 2.82 2.70
C THR A 35 12.29 1.35 3.11
N PHE A 36 11.57 0.44 2.47
CA PHE A 36 11.67 -0.98 2.72
C PHE A 36 13.09 -1.52 2.40
N LEU A 37 13.64 -1.15 1.24
CA LEU A 37 15.01 -1.51 0.87
C LEU A 37 16.02 -1.05 1.92
N GLY A 38 15.93 0.21 2.37
CA GLY A 38 16.84 0.77 3.38
C GLY A 38 16.81 0.00 4.70
N VAL A 39 15.62 -0.40 5.17
CA VAL A 39 15.49 -1.22 6.40
C VAL A 39 16.12 -2.60 6.21
N VAL A 40 15.89 -3.26 5.08
CA VAL A 40 16.49 -4.58 4.79
C VAL A 40 18.00 -4.51 4.72
N LEU A 41 18.56 -3.52 4.01
CA LEU A 41 20.01 -3.34 3.87
C LEU A 41 20.66 -3.01 5.21
N TYR A 42 20.01 -2.21 6.05
CA TYR A 42 20.46 -1.95 7.42
C TYR A 42 20.60 -3.24 8.22
N MET A 43 19.58 -4.13 8.19
CA MET A 43 19.61 -5.41 8.89
C MET A 43 20.68 -6.36 8.34
N LEU A 44 20.97 -6.29 7.05
CA LEU A 44 22.01 -7.10 6.40
C LEU A 44 23.43 -6.54 6.61
N HIS A 45 23.58 -5.37 7.24
CA HIS A 45 24.85 -4.65 7.38
C HIS A 45 25.53 -4.43 6.01
N ASP A 46 24.75 -4.16 4.96
CA ASP A 46 25.26 -4.00 3.61
C ASP A 46 26.14 -2.74 3.54
N PRO A 47 27.40 -2.84 3.06
CA PRO A 47 28.29 -1.70 2.94
C PRO A 47 27.94 -0.77 1.74
N VAL A 48 27.09 -1.23 0.82
CA VAL A 48 26.68 -0.43 -0.34
C VAL A 48 25.58 0.53 0.07
N PRO A 49 25.73 1.84 -0.17
CA PRO A 49 24.67 2.79 0.13
C PRO A 49 23.37 2.45 -0.60
N ASP A 50 22.26 2.47 0.12
CA ASP A 50 20.90 2.20 -0.39
C ASP A 50 20.55 2.99 -1.64
N THR A 51 21.01 4.25 -1.72
CA THR A 51 20.83 5.14 -2.88
C THR A 51 21.45 4.57 -4.16
N TRP A 52 22.63 3.96 -4.10
CA TRP A 52 23.26 3.36 -5.28
C TRP A 52 22.52 2.13 -5.77
N LEU A 53 22.10 1.25 -4.85
CA LEU A 53 21.27 0.10 -5.19
C LEU A 53 19.93 0.53 -5.76
N TRP A 54 19.33 1.58 -5.20
CA TRP A 54 18.08 2.14 -5.68
C TRP A 54 18.20 2.69 -7.11
N VAL A 55 19.23 3.47 -7.37
CA VAL A 55 19.52 4.00 -8.72
C VAL A 55 19.76 2.85 -9.70
N ALA A 56 20.53 1.83 -9.30
CA ALA A 56 20.77 0.65 -10.14
C ALA A 56 19.47 -0.10 -10.49
N CYS A 57 18.58 -0.32 -9.51
CA CYS A 57 17.28 -0.94 -9.74
C CYS A 57 16.45 -0.17 -10.79
N TRP A 58 16.39 1.17 -10.68
CA TRP A 58 15.66 1.99 -11.64
C TRP A 58 16.34 2.08 -13.00
N ALA A 59 17.68 2.08 -13.05
CA ALA A 59 18.42 2.02 -14.31
C ALA A 59 18.16 0.70 -15.06
N ILE A 60 18.15 -0.43 -14.35
CA ILE A 60 17.79 -1.74 -14.91
C ILE A 60 16.34 -1.72 -15.40
N ALA A 61 15.41 -1.20 -14.58
CA ALA A 61 14.00 -1.11 -14.94
C ALA A 61 13.81 -0.27 -16.22
N LEU A 62 14.51 0.87 -16.33
CA LEU A 62 14.49 1.72 -17.52
C LEU A 62 15.10 1.01 -18.74
N ALA A 63 16.25 0.34 -18.57
CA ALA A 63 16.87 -0.42 -19.66
C ALA A 63 15.92 -1.51 -20.19
N LEU A 64 15.25 -2.26 -19.31
CA LEU A 64 14.25 -3.26 -19.68
C LEU A 64 13.04 -2.64 -20.41
N LEU A 65 12.64 -1.42 -20.03
CA LEU A 65 11.57 -0.70 -20.70
C LEU A 65 11.98 -0.27 -22.11
N LEU A 66 13.21 0.22 -22.29
CA LEU A 66 13.73 0.73 -23.56
C LEU A 66 14.07 -0.39 -24.58
N GLN A 67 14.37 -1.59 -24.11
CA GLN A 67 14.64 -2.75 -24.99
C GLN A 67 13.41 -3.27 -25.76
N SER A 68 12.27 -2.62 -25.61
CA SER A 68 11.03 -3.15 -26.16
C SER A 68 10.67 -2.52 -27.49
N ASP A 69 11.14 -3.09 -28.58
CA ASP A 69 10.80 -2.71 -29.96
C ASP A 69 9.41 -3.20 -30.44
N ASN A 70 8.56 -3.67 -29.56
CA ASN A 70 7.30 -4.29 -29.96
C ASN A 70 6.14 -3.31 -30.00
N ASP A 71 5.91 -2.70 -31.16
CA ASP A 71 4.65 -2.04 -31.55
C ASP A 71 3.51 -3.07 -31.76
N ALA A 72 3.80 -4.35 -31.60
CA ALA A 72 2.80 -5.40 -31.71
C ALA A 72 1.74 -5.24 -30.60
N PRO A 73 0.46 -5.49 -30.92
CA PRO A 73 -0.59 -5.52 -29.92
C PRO A 73 -0.23 -6.46 -28.77
N ALA A 74 -0.43 -6.01 -27.53
CA ALA A 74 -0.16 -6.87 -26.38
C ALA A 74 -1.04 -8.13 -26.49
N ARG A 75 -0.42 -9.31 -26.60
CA ARG A 75 -1.13 -10.61 -26.56
C ARG A 75 -1.61 -10.91 -25.13
N VAL A 76 -2.45 -10.05 -24.61
CA VAL A 76 -3.02 -10.28 -23.29
C VAL A 76 -4.44 -10.80 -23.49
N ALA A 77 -4.62 -12.10 -23.28
CA ALA A 77 -5.95 -12.61 -23.04
C ALA A 77 -6.48 -11.85 -21.78
N VAL A 78 -7.45 -10.98 -21.95
CA VAL A 78 -8.16 -10.33 -20.85
C VAL A 78 -8.91 -11.43 -20.11
N ARG A 79 -8.18 -12.16 -19.25
CA ARG A 79 -8.79 -13.16 -18.38
C ARG A 79 -9.45 -12.38 -17.24
N LEU A 80 -10.76 -12.49 -17.18
CA LEU A 80 -11.54 -11.88 -16.10
C LEU A 80 -11.01 -12.34 -14.74
N VAL A 81 -10.92 -11.41 -13.80
CA VAL A 81 -10.62 -11.78 -12.42
C VAL A 81 -11.80 -12.60 -11.88
N PRO A 82 -11.56 -13.81 -11.31
CA PRO A 82 -12.64 -14.63 -10.79
C PRO A 82 -13.49 -13.89 -9.76
N VAL A 83 -14.81 -13.97 -9.90
CA VAL A 83 -15.74 -13.30 -8.98
C VAL A 83 -15.52 -13.75 -7.53
N PRO A 84 -15.36 -15.05 -7.22
CA PRO A 84 -15.10 -15.49 -5.85
C PRO A 84 -13.85 -14.85 -5.24
N LEU A 85 -12.78 -14.69 -6.02
CA LEU A 85 -11.55 -14.08 -5.53
C LEU A 85 -11.71 -12.59 -5.23
N ARG A 86 -12.52 -11.86 -6.04
CA ARG A 86 -12.86 -10.45 -5.76
C ARG A 86 -13.69 -10.31 -4.49
N VAL A 87 -14.66 -11.20 -4.30
CA VAL A 87 -15.47 -11.24 -3.08
C VAL A 87 -14.60 -11.56 -1.88
N ALA A 88 -13.74 -12.59 -1.95
CA ALA A 88 -12.82 -12.95 -0.88
C ALA A 88 -11.89 -11.82 -0.49
N HIS A 89 -11.33 -11.08 -1.49
CA HIS A 89 -10.51 -9.89 -1.25
C HIS A 89 -11.30 -8.79 -0.54
N GLY A 90 -12.54 -8.51 -0.94
CA GLY A 90 -13.38 -7.52 -0.28
C GLY A 90 -13.79 -7.91 1.15
N VAL A 91 -14.18 -9.16 1.36
CA VAL A 91 -14.56 -9.68 2.69
C VAL A 91 -13.35 -9.69 3.64
N SER A 92 -12.18 -10.13 3.18
CA SER A 92 -10.97 -10.11 4.01
C SER A 92 -10.49 -8.68 4.30
N ALA A 93 -10.68 -7.71 3.39
CA ALA A 93 -10.44 -6.30 3.67
C ALA A 93 -11.37 -5.79 4.79
N LEU A 94 -12.67 -6.09 4.73
CA LEU A 94 -13.61 -5.73 5.78
C LEU A 94 -13.24 -6.38 7.12
N ALA A 95 -12.86 -7.64 7.13
CA ALA A 95 -12.40 -8.32 8.34
C ALA A 95 -11.17 -7.63 8.95
N LEU A 96 -10.18 -7.26 8.12
CA LEU A 96 -9.00 -6.49 8.58
C LEU A 96 -9.39 -5.13 9.16
N VAL A 97 -10.33 -4.42 8.54
CA VAL A 97 -10.82 -3.13 9.07
C VAL A 97 -11.43 -3.32 10.47
N MET A 98 -12.27 -4.32 10.65
CA MET A 98 -13.00 -4.55 11.90
C MET A 98 -12.11 -5.10 13.02
N ILE A 99 -11.18 -6.00 12.71
CA ILE A 99 -10.37 -6.68 13.72
C ILE A 99 -9.12 -5.86 14.10
N PHE A 100 -8.54 -5.16 13.15
CA PHE A 100 -7.23 -4.53 13.33
C PHE A 100 -7.19 -3.05 12.97
N LEU A 101 -7.53 -2.67 11.74
CA LEU A 101 -7.22 -1.35 11.20
C LEU A 101 -7.92 -0.22 11.98
N ALA A 102 -9.19 -0.40 12.35
CA ALA A 102 -9.92 0.60 13.13
C ALA A 102 -9.27 0.86 14.49
N LEU A 103 -8.88 -0.20 15.21
CA LEU A 103 -8.18 -0.10 16.49
C LEU A 103 -6.78 0.50 16.31
N HIS A 104 -6.09 0.13 15.25
CA HIS A 104 -4.75 0.62 14.93
C HIS A 104 -4.74 2.12 14.64
N ILE A 105 -5.67 2.60 13.79
CA ILE A 105 -5.85 4.02 13.52
C ILE A 105 -6.26 4.77 14.78
N ALA A 106 -7.25 4.26 15.54
CA ALA A 106 -7.69 4.88 16.79
C ALA A 106 -6.53 5.03 17.79
N ASN A 107 -5.61 4.05 17.85
CA ASN A 107 -4.41 4.16 18.67
C ASN A 107 -3.51 5.31 18.22
N HIS A 108 -3.26 5.45 16.91
CA HIS A 108 -2.42 6.52 16.39
C HIS A 108 -3.05 7.90 16.56
N LEU A 109 -4.38 8.02 16.57
CA LEU A 109 -5.08 9.27 16.89
C LEU A 109 -4.91 9.72 18.35
N MET A 110 -4.41 8.84 19.24
CA MET A 110 -4.05 9.22 20.62
C MET A 110 -2.68 9.90 20.73
N PHE A 111 -1.92 9.98 19.63
CA PHE A 111 -0.57 10.55 19.61
C PHE A 111 -0.52 12.00 20.16
N PRO A 112 -1.44 12.91 19.81
CA PRO A 112 -1.45 14.27 20.35
C PRO A 112 -1.71 14.34 21.87
N ALA A 113 -2.29 13.29 22.47
CA ALA A 113 -2.54 13.20 23.90
C ALA A 113 -1.30 12.78 24.72
N GLY A 114 -0.16 12.55 24.06
CA GLY A 114 1.12 12.25 24.68
C GLY A 114 1.35 10.76 25.00
N GLU A 115 2.58 10.46 25.42
CA GLU A 115 3.12 9.11 25.65
C GLU A 115 2.22 8.24 26.54
N GLY A 116 1.83 8.77 27.71
CA GLY A 116 1.03 8.01 28.68
C GLY A 116 -0.31 7.54 28.12
N SER A 117 -1.01 8.42 27.39
CA SER A 117 -2.29 8.09 26.74
C SER A 117 -2.12 7.12 25.58
N TYR A 118 -1.11 7.36 24.73
CA TYR A 118 -0.78 6.50 23.61
C TYR A 118 -0.47 5.07 24.07
N ASP A 119 0.43 4.91 25.05
CA ASP A 119 0.84 3.60 25.54
C ASP A 119 -0.26 2.88 26.31
N ALA A 120 -1.09 3.60 27.05
CA ALA A 120 -2.24 3.00 27.74
C ALA A 120 -3.23 2.39 26.73
N VAL A 121 -3.58 3.11 25.68
CA VAL A 121 -4.47 2.62 24.60
C VAL A 121 -3.79 1.49 23.81
N THR A 122 -2.49 1.63 23.50
CA THR A 122 -1.69 0.60 22.86
C THR A 122 -1.76 -0.72 23.63
N LYS A 123 -1.57 -0.70 24.95
CA LYS A 123 -1.63 -1.91 25.81
C LYS A 123 -3.00 -2.59 25.74
N VAL A 124 -4.08 -1.83 25.72
CA VAL A 124 -5.45 -2.38 25.63
C VAL A 124 -5.68 -3.04 24.26
N PHE A 125 -5.40 -2.32 23.18
CA PHE A 125 -5.67 -2.83 21.83
C PHE A 125 -4.77 -4.00 21.46
N ARG A 126 -3.53 -4.03 21.92
CA ARG A 126 -2.61 -5.17 21.72
C ARG A 126 -3.12 -6.45 22.34
N ARG A 127 -3.84 -6.42 23.46
CA ARG A 127 -4.48 -7.63 24.02
C ARG A 127 -5.49 -8.24 23.05
N VAL A 128 -6.12 -7.42 22.20
CA VAL A 128 -7.07 -7.89 21.19
C VAL A 128 -6.32 -8.51 20.01
N TYR A 129 -5.43 -7.77 19.34
CA TYR A 129 -4.88 -8.21 18.06
C TYR A 129 -3.49 -8.87 18.13
N ARG A 130 -2.84 -8.92 19.32
CA ARG A 130 -1.56 -9.61 19.52
C ARG A 130 -1.67 -10.93 20.30
N ASN A 131 -2.85 -11.53 20.36
CA ASN A 131 -2.96 -12.88 20.91
C ASN A 131 -2.56 -13.94 19.88
N ASP A 132 -2.34 -15.15 20.37
CA ASP A 132 -1.78 -16.26 19.59
C ASP A 132 -2.67 -16.73 18.41
N ILE A 133 -3.93 -16.31 18.38
CA ILE A 133 -4.90 -16.64 17.30
C ILE A 133 -5.05 -15.46 16.33
N LEU A 134 -5.35 -14.27 16.87
CA LEU A 134 -5.68 -13.12 16.01
C LEU A 134 -4.46 -12.54 15.31
N GLN A 135 -3.28 -12.52 15.96
CA GLN A 135 -2.07 -11.98 15.31
C GLN A 135 -1.70 -12.75 14.04
N PRO A 136 -1.55 -14.10 14.04
CA PRO A 136 -1.25 -14.83 12.81
C PRO A 136 -2.39 -14.73 11.79
N LEU A 137 -3.66 -14.69 12.23
CA LEU A 137 -4.79 -14.47 11.33
C LEU A 137 -4.71 -13.12 10.62
N VAL A 138 -4.45 -12.04 11.35
CA VAL A 138 -4.28 -10.68 10.79
C VAL A 138 -3.11 -10.66 9.79
N VAL A 139 -1.98 -11.27 10.13
CA VAL A 139 -0.83 -11.39 9.22
C VAL A 139 -1.22 -12.15 7.94
N ALA A 140 -1.89 -13.30 8.08
CA ALA A 140 -2.35 -14.09 6.93
C ALA A 140 -3.31 -13.31 6.04
N LEU A 141 -4.26 -12.55 6.63
CA LEU A 141 -5.17 -11.69 5.89
C LEU A 141 -4.43 -10.56 5.15
N PHE A 142 -3.42 -9.94 5.75
CA PHE A 142 -2.60 -8.94 5.06
C PHE A 142 -1.82 -9.54 3.89
N LEU A 143 -1.18 -10.69 4.07
CA LEU A 143 -0.48 -11.38 2.98
C LEU A 143 -1.45 -11.79 1.86
N PHE A 144 -2.66 -12.24 2.20
CA PHE A 144 -3.71 -12.52 1.24
C PHE A 144 -4.14 -11.25 0.46
N GLN A 145 -4.28 -10.09 1.16
CA GLN A 145 -4.58 -8.81 0.50
C GLN A 145 -3.47 -8.40 -0.48
N VAL A 146 -2.22 -8.50 -0.06
CA VAL A 146 -1.07 -8.17 -0.92
C VAL A 146 -1.03 -9.10 -2.14
N GLY A 147 -1.10 -10.41 -1.94
CA GLY A 147 -1.02 -11.39 -3.02
C GLY A 147 -2.17 -11.25 -4.03
N THR A 148 -3.41 -11.18 -3.54
CA THR A 148 -4.58 -11.01 -4.42
C THR A 148 -4.62 -9.63 -5.06
N GLY A 149 -4.20 -8.57 -4.34
CA GLY A 149 -4.09 -7.21 -4.88
C GLY A 149 -3.11 -7.14 -6.05
N LEU A 150 -1.90 -7.67 -5.91
CA LEU A 150 -0.90 -7.73 -6.98
C LEU A 150 -1.37 -8.59 -8.17
N PHE A 151 -2.05 -9.70 -7.91
CA PHE A 151 -2.69 -10.50 -8.96
C PHE A 151 -3.73 -9.67 -9.72
N PHE A 152 -4.56 -8.87 -9.04
CA PHE A 152 -5.51 -7.99 -9.69
C PHE A 152 -4.83 -6.89 -10.49
N VAL A 153 -3.78 -6.28 -9.98
CA VAL A 153 -2.97 -5.31 -10.74
C VAL A 153 -2.48 -5.92 -12.05
N TRP A 154 -1.90 -7.11 -11.99
CA TRP A 154 -1.42 -7.79 -13.17
C TRP A 154 -2.51 -8.03 -14.23
N ARG A 155 -3.70 -8.45 -13.78
CA ARG A 155 -4.85 -8.73 -14.66
C ARG A 155 -5.51 -7.46 -15.20
N LEU A 156 -5.78 -6.49 -14.32
CA LEU A 156 -6.58 -5.31 -14.65
C LEU A 156 -5.81 -4.26 -15.43
N THR A 157 -4.50 -4.21 -15.34
CA THR A 157 -3.68 -3.27 -16.14
C THR A 157 -3.74 -3.53 -17.63
N ALA A 158 -4.07 -4.76 -18.03
CA ALA A 158 -4.19 -5.14 -19.43
C ALA A 158 -5.47 -4.59 -20.11
N ALA A 159 -6.44 -4.15 -19.33
CA ALA A 159 -7.70 -3.58 -19.82
C ALA A 159 -7.70 -2.04 -19.69
N PRO A 160 -8.49 -1.33 -20.54
CA PRO A 160 -8.75 0.08 -20.35
C PRO A 160 -9.40 0.33 -18.99
N SER A 161 -9.07 1.46 -18.38
CA SER A 161 -9.64 1.86 -17.10
C SER A 161 -9.86 3.36 -17.02
N ASP A 162 -10.95 3.76 -16.36
CA ASP A 162 -11.19 5.16 -16.04
C ASP A 162 -10.23 5.65 -14.94
N ARG A 163 -10.24 6.96 -14.68
CA ARG A 163 -9.37 7.60 -13.68
C ARG A 163 -9.57 7.04 -12.26
N PHE A 164 -10.79 6.72 -11.87
CA PHE A 164 -11.10 6.17 -10.54
C PHE A 164 -10.57 4.74 -10.40
N ARG A 165 -10.73 3.93 -11.44
CA ARG A 165 -10.17 2.59 -11.47
C ARG A 165 -8.65 2.61 -11.49
N THR A 166 -8.04 3.52 -12.25
CA THR A 166 -6.59 3.71 -12.29
C THR A 166 -6.06 4.12 -10.93
N PHE A 167 -6.75 5.05 -10.24
CA PHE A 167 -6.41 5.44 -8.87
C PHE A 167 -6.51 4.25 -7.89
N GLN A 168 -7.58 3.46 -7.99
CA GLN A 168 -7.74 2.25 -7.15
C GLN A 168 -6.59 1.25 -7.36
N ILE A 169 -6.18 1.03 -8.61
CA ILE A 169 -5.05 0.14 -8.93
C ILE A 169 -3.74 0.71 -8.37
N ALA A 170 -3.49 2.00 -8.58
CA ALA A 170 -2.26 2.65 -8.14
C ALA A 170 -2.13 2.72 -6.61
N SER A 171 -3.22 3.06 -5.91
CA SER A 171 -3.25 3.02 -4.44
C SER A 171 -3.03 1.60 -3.91
N GLY A 172 -3.59 0.58 -4.57
CA GLY A 172 -3.36 -0.82 -4.23
C GLY A 172 -1.91 -1.26 -4.40
N VAL A 173 -1.21 -0.81 -5.45
CA VAL A 173 0.23 -1.07 -5.66
C VAL A 173 1.06 -0.43 -4.55
N TYR A 174 0.78 0.84 -4.23
CA TYR A 174 1.44 1.53 -3.12
C TYR A 174 1.25 0.78 -1.81
N LEU A 175 -0.01 0.45 -1.48
CA LEU A 175 -0.36 -0.22 -0.24
C LEU A 175 0.23 -1.62 -0.13
N ALA A 176 0.35 -2.38 -1.22
CA ALA A 176 1.00 -3.67 -1.21
C ALA A 176 2.47 -3.57 -0.78
N ALA A 177 3.22 -2.61 -1.34
CA ALA A 177 4.60 -2.35 -0.95
C ALA A 177 4.69 -1.77 0.47
N TYR A 178 3.81 -0.82 0.82
CA TYR A 178 3.77 -0.21 2.15
C TYR A 178 3.48 -1.26 3.24
N MET A 179 2.50 -2.14 3.04
CA MET A 179 2.17 -3.18 4.02
C MET A 179 3.33 -4.13 4.27
N LEU A 180 4.03 -4.56 3.22
CA LEU A 180 5.22 -5.41 3.38
C LEU A 180 6.31 -4.70 4.18
N GLY A 181 6.65 -3.46 3.83
CA GLY A 181 7.66 -2.69 4.55
C GLY A 181 7.26 -2.34 5.98
N HIS A 182 5.99 -2.02 6.21
CA HIS A 182 5.48 -1.74 7.56
C HIS A 182 5.48 -3.00 8.44
N MET A 183 5.07 -4.14 7.90
CA MET A 183 5.15 -5.43 8.61
C MET A 183 6.59 -5.83 8.89
N ASP A 184 7.49 -5.64 7.93
CA ASP A 184 8.92 -5.86 8.12
C ASP A 184 9.47 -4.99 9.25
N SER A 185 9.18 -3.70 9.26
CA SER A 185 9.62 -2.76 10.30
C SER A 185 9.13 -3.16 11.71
N VAL A 186 7.90 -3.68 11.82
CA VAL A 186 7.32 -4.06 13.12
C VAL A 186 7.75 -5.45 13.57
N PHE A 187 7.62 -6.46 12.70
CA PHE A 187 7.83 -7.85 13.09
C PHE A 187 9.30 -8.28 13.02
N ILE A 188 9.98 -7.90 11.91
CA ILE A 188 11.35 -8.35 11.66
C ILE A 188 12.33 -7.35 12.27
N PHE A 189 12.29 -6.10 11.87
CA PHE A 189 13.24 -5.09 12.33
C PHE A 189 13.12 -4.81 13.83
N ALA A 190 11.96 -4.35 14.33
CA ALA A 190 11.82 -3.97 15.73
C ALA A 190 11.82 -5.19 16.67
N ARG A 191 10.91 -6.15 16.44
CA ARG A 191 10.65 -7.23 17.42
C ARG A 191 11.67 -8.36 17.35
N THR A 192 12.21 -8.68 16.16
CA THR A 192 13.13 -9.82 16.00
C THR A 192 14.59 -9.36 16.01
N TYR A 193 14.94 -8.37 15.20
CA TYR A 193 16.30 -7.89 15.03
C TYR A 193 16.76 -7.00 16.19
N LEU A 194 16.03 -5.91 16.47
CA LEU A 194 16.36 -4.99 17.57
C LEU A 194 15.88 -5.48 18.94
N ARG A 195 14.91 -6.39 19.00
CA ARG A 195 14.27 -6.91 20.22
C ARG A 195 13.69 -5.82 21.12
N ILE A 196 13.10 -4.79 20.51
CA ILE A 196 12.48 -3.67 21.22
C ILE A 196 10.95 -3.74 21.14
N ASP A 197 10.28 -3.10 22.11
CA ASP A 197 8.83 -2.90 22.04
C ASP A 197 8.48 -1.82 21.00
N THR A 198 7.33 -1.98 20.32
CA THR A 198 6.87 -1.06 19.27
C THR A 198 5.91 0.00 19.80
N GLY A 199 6.11 0.48 21.03
CA GLY A 199 5.34 1.56 21.68
C GLY A 199 5.73 2.96 21.24
N TRP A 200 5.55 3.91 22.13
CA TRP A 200 5.86 5.32 21.91
C TRP A 200 7.30 5.56 21.45
N ASP A 201 8.29 4.96 22.15
CA ASP A 201 9.69 5.16 21.82
C ASP A 201 10.05 4.65 20.43
N PHE A 202 9.49 3.52 19.99
CA PHE A 202 9.68 3.04 18.63
C PHE A 202 9.09 4.02 17.59
N ALA A 203 7.94 4.61 17.89
CA ALA A 203 7.28 5.54 16.97
C ALA A 203 7.96 6.92 16.91
N THR A 204 8.65 7.34 17.97
CA THR A 204 9.22 8.68 18.11
C THR A 204 10.73 8.75 18.14
N GLY A 205 11.40 7.72 18.68
CA GLY A 205 12.84 7.66 18.98
C GLY A 205 13.68 6.94 17.95
N ASP A 206 14.96 6.79 18.30
CA ASP A 206 15.92 6.04 17.48
C ASP A 206 15.69 4.52 17.59
N PRO A 207 16.03 3.75 16.55
CA PRO A 207 16.51 4.17 15.21
C PRO A 207 15.39 4.36 14.18
N ALA A 208 14.14 4.07 14.52
CA ALA A 208 13.03 3.99 13.56
C ALA A 208 11.96 5.08 13.73
N GLY A 209 11.99 5.83 14.84
CA GLY A 209 10.98 6.82 15.17
C GLY A 209 11.06 8.08 14.33
N MET A 210 9.90 8.74 14.17
CA MET A 210 9.73 9.84 13.23
C MET A 210 10.14 11.21 13.75
N ILE A 211 10.30 11.40 15.07
CA ILE A 211 10.37 12.74 15.67
C ILE A 211 11.75 13.06 16.23
N LYS A 212 12.34 12.15 17.01
CA LYS A 212 13.61 12.40 17.70
C LYS A 212 14.82 12.27 16.80
N ASP A 213 14.74 11.50 15.71
CA ASP A 213 15.79 11.42 14.70
C ASP A 213 15.50 12.40 13.55
N PRO A 214 16.36 13.44 13.36
CA PRO A 214 16.18 14.44 12.28
C PRO A 214 16.13 13.81 10.88
N TRP A 215 16.81 12.70 10.66
CA TRP A 215 16.79 12.01 9.37
C TRP A 215 15.44 11.30 9.13
N ASN A 216 14.81 10.80 10.16
CA ASN A 216 13.55 10.06 10.06
C ASN A 216 12.31 10.95 9.93
N ILE A 217 12.41 12.26 10.12
CA ILE A 217 11.28 13.19 9.93
C ILE A 217 10.66 13.06 8.51
N ARG A 218 11.44 12.63 7.53
CA ARG A 218 10.98 12.33 6.16
C ARG A 218 9.92 11.23 6.09
N LEU A 219 9.83 10.39 7.11
CA LEU A 219 8.82 9.34 7.20
C LEU A 219 7.42 9.90 7.52
N LEU A 220 7.31 11.12 8.05
CA LEU A 220 6.03 11.74 8.35
C LEU A 220 5.13 11.84 7.11
N PRO A 221 5.56 12.45 5.98
CA PRO A 221 4.76 12.44 4.75
C PRO A 221 4.54 11.03 4.19
N HIS A 222 5.44 10.08 4.42
CA HIS A 222 5.28 8.68 4.02
C HIS A 222 4.10 8.01 4.75
N TYR A 223 4.00 8.17 6.07
CA TYR A 223 2.91 7.62 6.88
C TYR A 223 1.59 8.33 6.61
N TRP A 224 1.61 9.67 6.46
CA TRP A 224 0.42 10.43 6.07
C TRP A 224 -0.12 9.96 4.71
N LEU A 225 0.75 9.78 3.72
CA LEU A 225 0.34 9.28 2.42
C LEU A 225 -0.23 7.85 2.50
N ALA A 226 0.33 6.99 3.33
CA ALA A 226 -0.19 5.64 3.55
C ALA A 226 -1.59 5.67 4.18
N MET A 227 -1.83 6.52 5.18
CA MET A 227 -3.14 6.73 5.80
C MET A 227 -4.15 7.23 4.77
N PHE A 228 -3.81 8.27 4.02
CA PHE A 228 -4.64 8.79 2.94
C PHE A 228 -4.98 7.71 1.91
N LEU A 229 -3.98 6.92 1.47
CA LEU A 229 -4.18 5.92 0.44
C LEU A 229 -4.96 4.70 0.93
N VAL A 230 -4.83 4.26 2.18
CA VAL A 230 -5.64 3.14 2.69
C VAL A 230 -7.12 3.51 2.76
N LEU A 231 -7.44 4.69 3.28
CA LEU A 231 -8.83 5.15 3.38
C LEU A 231 -9.44 5.39 1.99
N SER A 232 -8.68 6.01 1.09
CA SER A 232 -9.12 6.26 -0.29
C SER A 232 -9.26 4.96 -1.10
N HIS A 233 -8.42 3.96 -0.86
CA HIS A 233 -8.52 2.64 -1.49
C HIS A 233 -9.78 1.89 -1.00
N LEU A 234 -10.07 1.91 0.28
CA LEU A 234 -11.29 1.36 0.86
C LEU A 234 -12.54 2.06 0.28
N ALA A 235 -12.54 3.38 0.20
CA ALA A 235 -13.61 4.16 -0.43
C ALA A 235 -13.78 3.80 -1.92
N SER A 236 -12.68 3.55 -2.64
CA SER A 236 -12.70 3.09 -4.04
C SER A 236 -13.29 1.70 -4.17
N GLY A 237 -12.99 0.81 -3.22
CA GLY A 237 -13.61 -0.52 -3.13
C GLY A 237 -15.12 -0.43 -2.87
N ALA A 238 -15.53 0.38 -1.91
CA ALA A 238 -16.94 0.65 -1.59
C ALA A 238 -17.69 1.21 -2.80
N ARG A 239 -17.08 2.14 -3.57
CA ARG A 239 -17.64 2.64 -4.83
C ARG A 239 -17.99 1.51 -5.79
N VAL A 240 -17.09 0.56 -5.99
CA VAL A 240 -17.32 -0.59 -6.90
C VAL A 240 -18.51 -1.43 -6.40
N ILE A 241 -18.56 -1.70 -5.10
CA ILE A 241 -19.67 -2.44 -4.48
C ILE A 241 -20.99 -1.70 -4.69
N MET A 242 -21.04 -0.40 -4.40
CA MET A 242 -22.24 0.43 -4.58
C MET A 242 -22.77 0.37 -6.02
N ILE A 243 -21.90 0.55 -7.02
CA ILE A 243 -22.29 0.49 -8.43
C ILE A 243 -22.82 -0.91 -8.79
N THR A 244 -22.16 -1.96 -8.31
CA THR A 244 -22.56 -3.35 -8.56
C THR A 244 -23.96 -3.67 -7.97
N HIS A 245 -24.35 -2.99 -6.90
CA HIS A 245 -25.65 -3.14 -6.25
C HIS A 245 -26.68 -2.07 -6.70
N GLY A 246 -26.46 -1.42 -7.83
CA GLY A 246 -27.44 -0.54 -8.46
C GLY A 246 -27.41 0.93 -8.01
N VAL A 247 -26.44 1.33 -7.20
CA VAL A 247 -26.25 2.76 -6.88
C VAL A 247 -25.77 3.50 -8.13
N GLY A 248 -26.40 4.62 -8.44
CA GLY A 248 -26.03 5.44 -9.60
C GLY A 248 -24.56 5.89 -9.54
N LYS A 249 -23.86 5.76 -10.67
CA LYS A 249 -22.42 6.05 -10.78
C LYS A 249 -22.06 7.45 -10.26
N ALA A 250 -22.86 8.48 -10.56
CA ALA A 250 -22.62 9.86 -10.12
C ALA A 250 -22.62 10.00 -8.59
N LEU A 251 -23.53 9.31 -7.89
CA LEU A 251 -23.56 9.31 -6.42
C LEU A 251 -22.36 8.56 -5.85
N ALA A 252 -22.05 7.38 -6.38
CA ALA A 252 -20.89 6.60 -5.96
C ALA A 252 -19.56 7.35 -6.17
N ASP A 253 -19.43 8.12 -7.28
CA ASP A 253 -18.25 8.96 -7.56
C ASP A 253 -18.15 10.12 -6.55
N ARG A 254 -19.27 10.78 -6.20
CA ARG A 254 -19.29 11.85 -5.19
C ARG A 254 -18.90 11.34 -3.81
N LEU A 255 -19.42 10.19 -3.41
CA LEU A 255 -19.09 9.57 -2.11
C LEU A 255 -17.61 9.16 -2.03
N LEU A 256 -17.04 8.64 -3.11
CA LEU A 256 -15.60 8.37 -3.19
C LEU A 256 -14.79 9.65 -3.00
N VAL A 257 -15.13 10.73 -3.72
CA VAL A 257 -14.40 12.00 -3.63
C VAL A 257 -14.52 12.58 -2.22
N ALA A 258 -15.71 12.57 -1.63
CA ALA A 258 -15.92 13.03 -0.26
C ALA A 258 -15.11 12.22 0.77
N GLY A 259 -15.08 10.89 0.62
CA GLY A 259 -14.26 10.01 1.46
C GLY A 259 -12.76 10.27 1.32
N ALA A 260 -12.28 10.49 0.09
CA ALA A 260 -10.87 10.82 -0.15
C ALA A 260 -10.49 12.21 0.40
N VAL A 261 -11.37 13.20 0.29
CA VAL A 261 -11.16 14.52 0.90
C VAL A 261 -11.12 14.41 2.41
N ALA A 262 -12.06 13.71 3.03
CA ALA A 262 -12.05 13.48 4.48
C ALA A 262 -10.76 12.77 4.95
N ALA A 263 -10.29 11.77 4.20
CA ALA A 263 -9.03 11.08 4.48
C ALA A 263 -7.79 12.00 4.41
N GLY A 264 -7.83 13.05 3.60
CA GLY A 264 -6.74 14.02 3.50
C GLY A 264 -6.64 15.02 4.67
N HIS A 265 -7.67 15.06 5.51
CA HIS A 265 -7.70 15.92 6.72
C HIS A 265 -7.34 15.18 8.01
N LEU A 266 -7.14 13.86 7.97
CA LEU A 266 -6.64 13.04 9.09
C LEU A 266 -5.12 12.99 9.11
#